data_2e43b58f09a81d3c97002731e3c329d5
#
_entry.id   2e43b58f09a81d3c97002731e3c329d5
#
_cell.length_a   1.000
_cell.length_b   1.000
_cell.length_c   1.000
_cell.angle_alpha   90.00
_cell.angle_beta   90.00
_cell.angle_gamma   90.00
#
_symmetry.space_group_name_H-M   'P 1'
#
loop_
_entity.id
_entity.type
_entity.pdbx_description
1 polymer ?
#
loop_
_entity_poly.entity_id
_entity_poly.type
_entity_poly.pdbx_seq_one_letter_code
_entity_poly.pdbx_strand_id
1 'polypeptide(L)'
;MRKSRLFSRLAKLSLIFTYLIVLAGGFVRMTGSGMGCPDWPKCFGLLIPPTDEKKISWKQNHFYEKNDMLIHSDTLWVSKADFSSANEFNSKNWKKYEKHNYAKFNVFHTWAEYINRLIGALTGLFVLCLFLVSIFNIKNISREFLFSLILVILFVVQAWIGGEVVFSVLNPFKITIHMFVALIIVCLLLVLINLNNSKNFKSLIFQKKKFNFLISLVLISSLIQIYFGTQVREFIDGLEFDKSMWVLEIQNSKIYIHQILAFFVFIFNMYLCIYVSAIFSSLRKIPFEILMIFSTILILIISGFLMINFNFPGFAQLIHLFAAFILFGAQFNLLLRFNNSYSSI
;
A
#
# COMPACT_ATOMS: atom_id res chain seq x y z
N MET A 1 16.57 29.14 0.75
CA MET A 1 15.16 29.19 0.25
C MET A 1 14.85 28.25 -0.92
N ARG A 2 15.64 28.19 -2.02
CA ARG A 2 15.31 27.37 -3.21
C ARG A 2 15.37 25.83 -2.92
N LYS A 3 16.36 25.35 -2.15
CA LYS A 3 16.55 23.93 -1.79
C LYS A 3 15.45 23.40 -0.85
N SER A 4 15.00 24.20 0.12
CA SER A 4 13.87 23.87 1.01
C SER A 4 12.55 23.72 0.26
N ARG A 5 12.33 24.49 -0.81
CA ARG A 5 11.16 24.33 -1.69
C ARG A 5 11.19 23.04 -2.50
N LEU A 6 12.38 22.65 -3.02
CA LEU A 6 12.56 21.41 -3.77
C LEU A 6 12.30 20.19 -2.87
N PHE A 7 12.89 20.17 -1.66
CA PHE A 7 12.67 19.12 -0.67
C PHE A 7 11.17 18.94 -0.35
N SER A 8 10.45 20.05 -0.05
CA SER A 8 9.02 20.00 0.23
C SER A 8 8.18 19.51 -0.98
N ARG A 9 8.57 19.86 -2.21
CA ARG A 9 7.90 19.35 -3.43
C ARG A 9 8.12 17.86 -3.61
N LEU A 10 9.36 17.38 -3.44
CA LEU A 10 9.68 15.95 -3.54
C LEU A 10 8.96 15.14 -2.47
N ALA A 11 8.91 15.61 -1.21
CA ALA A 11 8.17 14.94 -0.15
C ALA A 11 6.67 14.82 -0.47
N LYS A 12 6.05 15.87 -1.02
CA LYS A 12 4.65 15.84 -1.45
C LYS A 12 4.43 14.90 -2.64
N LEU A 13 5.32 14.92 -3.65
CA LEU A 13 5.26 14.00 -4.77
C LEU A 13 5.40 12.56 -4.30
N SER A 14 6.39 12.26 -3.43
CA SER A 14 6.55 10.93 -2.84
C SER A 14 5.29 10.47 -2.11
N LEU A 15 4.61 11.36 -1.37
CA LEU A 15 3.36 11.04 -0.69
C LEU A 15 2.23 10.72 -1.69
N ILE A 16 2.06 11.54 -2.74
CA ILE A 16 1.06 11.31 -3.78
C ILE A 16 1.30 9.96 -4.47
N PHE A 17 2.55 9.68 -4.85
CA PHE A 17 2.89 8.41 -5.49
C PHE A 17 2.78 7.22 -4.53
N THR A 18 3.01 7.42 -3.22
CA THR A 18 2.75 6.38 -2.21
C THR A 18 1.25 6.05 -2.13
N TYR A 19 0.35 7.03 -2.21
CA TYR A 19 -1.09 6.76 -2.30
C TYR A 19 -1.47 6.11 -3.64
N LEU A 20 -0.83 6.50 -4.74
CA LEU A 20 -1.06 5.87 -6.05
C LEU A 20 -0.64 4.39 -6.07
N ILE A 21 0.49 4.02 -5.42
CA ILE A 21 0.88 2.61 -5.34
C ILE A 21 -0.05 1.81 -4.43
N VAL A 22 -0.58 2.40 -3.35
CA VAL A 22 -1.62 1.75 -2.52
C VAL A 22 -2.88 1.49 -3.36
N LEU A 23 -3.31 2.45 -4.16
CA LEU A 23 -4.45 2.29 -5.08
C LEU A 23 -4.17 1.23 -6.14
N ALA A 24 -2.97 1.25 -6.76
CA ALA A 24 -2.56 0.26 -7.77
C ALA A 24 -2.47 -1.16 -7.17
N GLY A 25 -1.90 -1.32 -5.98
CA GLY A 25 -1.86 -2.61 -5.26
C GLY A 25 -3.25 -3.12 -4.89
N GLY A 26 -4.15 -2.23 -4.47
CA GLY A 26 -5.56 -2.55 -4.26
C GLY A 26 -6.25 -2.98 -5.56
N PHE A 27 -5.95 -2.34 -6.69
CA PHE A 27 -6.46 -2.72 -8.02
C PHE A 27 -5.95 -4.11 -8.44
N VAL A 28 -4.65 -4.38 -8.30
CA VAL A 28 -4.07 -5.70 -8.57
C VAL A 28 -4.78 -6.78 -7.75
N ARG A 29 -5.06 -6.50 -6.48
CA ARG A 29 -5.77 -7.45 -5.62
C ARG A 29 -7.25 -7.60 -6.03
N MET A 30 -7.95 -6.50 -6.33
CA MET A 30 -9.34 -6.50 -6.78
C MET A 30 -9.57 -7.35 -8.04
N THR A 31 -8.60 -7.30 -8.96
CA THR A 31 -8.67 -8.00 -10.25
C THR A 31 -8.11 -9.42 -10.21
N GLY A 32 -7.62 -9.90 -9.06
CA GLY A 32 -6.94 -11.20 -8.96
C GLY A 32 -5.59 -11.25 -9.67
N SER A 33 -4.98 -10.09 -9.93
CA SER A 33 -3.76 -9.98 -10.74
C SER A 33 -2.46 -10.16 -9.93
N GLY A 34 -2.53 -10.50 -8.65
CA GLY A 34 -1.37 -10.55 -7.76
C GLY A 34 -0.35 -11.66 -8.05
N MET A 35 -0.69 -12.58 -8.97
CA MET A 35 0.20 -13.62 -9.50
C MET A 35 0.36 -13.50 -11.03
N GLY A 36 0.15 -12.32 -11.58
CA GLY A 36 0.33 -12.05 -13.01
C GLY A 36 1.79 -12.10 -13.46
N CYS A 37 2.74 -11.86 -12.55
CA CYS A 37 4.18 -12.01 -12.74
C CYS A 37 4.72 -13.01 -11.72
N PRO A 38 5.12 -14.23 -12.11
CA PRO A 38 5.52 -15.29 -11.19
C PRO A 38 6.88 -15.06 -10.50
N ASP A 39 7.69 -14.18 -11.05
CA ASP A 39 9.03 -13.85 -10.55
C ASP A 39 9.16 -12.37 -10.17
N TRP A 40 10.24 -12.04 -9.47
CA TRP A 40 10.55 -10.68 -9.05
C TRP A 40 12.08 -10.51 -9.01
N PRO A 41 12.64 -9.37 -9.47
CA PRO A 41 11.98 -8.14 -9.98
C PRO A 41 11.48 -8.24 -11.43
N LYS A 42 11.86 -9.27 -12.16
CA LYS A 42 11.44 -9.54 -13.54
C LYS A 42 9.98 -10.04 -13.60
N CYS A 43 9.49 -10.27 -14.81
CA CYS A 43 8.18 -10.83 -15.07
C CYS A 43 8.30 -11.88 -16.18
N PHE A 44 8.16 -13.15 -15.86
CA PHE A 44 8.50 -14.31 -16.73
C PHE A 44 9.94 -14.25 -17.26
N GLY A 45 10.90 -13.88 -16.41
CA GLY A 45 12.31 -13.71 -16.78
C GLY A 45 12.63 -12.43 -17.55
N LEU A 46 11.62 -11.66 -17.98
CA LEU A 46 11.75 -10.48 -18.83
C LEU A 46 11.71 -9.18 -18.00
N LEU A 47 12.38 -8.13 -18.47
CA LEU A 47 12.27 -6.77 -17.89
C LEU A 47 10.95 -6.10 -18.25
N ILE A 48 10.45 -6.33 -19.48
CA ILE A 48 9.14 -5.88 -19.95
C ILE A 48 8.28 -7.13 -20.13
N PRO A 49 7.10 -7.20 -19.52
CA PRO A 49 6.29 -8.42 -19.53
C PRO A 49 5.82 -8.78 -20.94
N PRO A 50 5.59 -10.06 -21.20
CA PRO A 50 5.09 -10.52 -22.49
C PRO A 50 3.66 -10.03 -22.73
N THR A 51 3.35 -9.77 -23.99
CA THR A 51 1.99 -9.41 -24.47
C THR A 51 1.30 -10.58 -25.19
N ASP A 52 2.01 -11.70 -25.37
CA ASP A 52 1.53 -12.90 -26.06
C ASP A 52 2.13 -14.12 -25.36
N GLU A 53 1.32 -15.13 -25.14
CA GLU A 53 1.72 -16.43 -24.58
C GLU A 53 2.81 -17.12 -25.42
N LYS A 54 2.84 -16.89 -26.73
CA LYS A 54 3.88 -17.40 -27.62
C LYS A 54 5.30 -16.93 -27.26
N LYS A 55 5.43 -15.83 -26.52
CA LYS A 55 6.75 -15.32 -26.08
C LYS A 55 7.34 -16.14 -24.93
N ILE A 56 6.49 -16.80 -24.15
CA ILE A 56 6.84 -17.61 -22.97
C ILE A 56 6.52 -19.10 -23.17
N SER A 57 6.11 -19.50 -24.36
CA SER A 57 5.94 -20.90 -24.73
C SER A 57 7.24 -21.47 -25.30
N TRP A 58 7.46 -22.76 -25.14
CA TRP A 58 8.60 -23.43 -25.74
C TRP A 58 8.56 -23.33 -27.28
N LYS A 59 9.74 -23.12 -27.89
CA LYS A 59 9.93 -23.01 -29.35
C LYS A 59 11.01 -23.94 -29.80
N GLN A 60 10.79 -24.56 -30.94
CA GLN A 60 11.74 -25.41 -31.65
C GLN A 60 12.84 -24.55 -32.30
N ASN A 61 14.08 -25.02 -32.33
CA ASN A 61 15.25 -24.36 -32.95
C ASN A 61 15.44 -22.91 -32.50
N HIS A 62 15.19 -22.64 -31.20
CA HIS A 62 15.30 -21.34 -30.59
C HIS A 62 16.45 -21.31 -29.58
N PHE A 63 17.19 -20.18 -29.57
CA PHE A 63 18.26 -19.98 -28.58
C PHE A 63 17.65 -19.43 -27.28
N TYR A 64 17.92 -20.12 -26.17
CA TYR A 64 17.53 -19.72 -24.84
C TYR A 64 18.77 -19.34 -24.04
N GLU A 65 18.70 -18.20 -23.37
CA GLU A 65 19.72 -17.75 -22.42
C GLU A 65 19.49 -18.38 -21.03
N LYS A 66 20.56 -18.45 -20.25
CA LYS A 66 20.47 -18.90 -18.85
C LYS A 66 19.49 -18.03 -18.06
N ASN A 67 18.60 -18.68 -17.30
CA ASN A 67 17.49 -18.09 -16.54
C ASN A 67 16.31 -17.57 -17.38
N ASP A 68 16.23 -17.87 -18.66
CA ASP A 68 15.00 -17.68 -19.41
C ASP A 68 13.88 -18.52 -18.81
N MET A 69 12.69 -17.95 -18.76
CA MET A 69 11.50 -18.62 -18.22
C MET A 69 10.49 -18.90 -19.33
N LEU A 70 9.87 -20.07 -19.26
CA LEU A 70 8.76 -20.44 -20.14
C LEU A 70 7.73 -21.29 -19.40
N ILE A 71 6.53 -21.36 -19.98
CA ILE A 71 5.47 -22.28 -19.59
C ILE A 71 5.43 -23.45 -20.58
N HIS A 72 5.54 -24.67 -20.06
CA HIS A 72 5.35 -25.87 -20.85
C HIS A 72 4.61 -26.91 -20.00
N SER A 73 3.50 -27.46 -20.53
CA SER A 73 2.65 -28.43 -19.82
C SER A 73 2.25 -27.95 -18.42
N ASP A 74 1.66 -26.75 -18.31
CA ASP A 74 1.21 -26.11 -17.07
C ASP A 74 2.29 -26.00 -15.97
N THR A 75 3.55 -25.98 -16.39
CA THR A 75 4.69 -25.87 -15.48
C THR A 75 5.61 -24.74 -15.93
N LEU A 76 6.07 -23.94 -14.96
CA LEU A 76 7.11 -22.94 -15.18
C LEU A 76 8.48 -23.61 -15.19
N TRP A 77 9.22 -23.36 -16.26
CA TRP A 77 10.57 -23.87 -16.46
C TRP A 77 11.57 -22.72 -16.58
N VAL A 78 12.76 -22.93 -16.03
CA VAL A 78 13.88 -21.98 -16.08
C VAL A 78 15.07 -22.68 -16.73
N SER A 79 15.69 -22.03 -17.73
CA SER A 79 16.86 -22.59 -18.40
C SER A 79 18.07 -22.66 -17.45
N LYS A 80 18.81 -23.78 -17.48
CA LYS A 80 20.00 -24.01 -16.64
C LYS A 80 21.24 -23.31 -17.18
N ALA A 81 21.33 -23.17 -18.51
CA ALA A 81 22.45 -22.61 -19.25
C ALA A 81 21.97 -22.09 -20.60
N ASP A 82 22.84 -21.39 -21.32
CA ASP A 82 22.60 -21.03 -22.70
C ASP A 82 22.58 -22.30 -23.57
N PHE A 83 21.56 -22.45 -24.41
CA PHE A 83 21.45 -23.58 -25.34
C PHE A 83 20.46 -23.28 -26.46
N SER A 84 20.59 -24.02 -27.57
CA SER A 84 19.59 -24.05 -28.63
C SER A 84 18.68 -25.27 -28.49
N SER A 85 17.36 -25.05 -28.54
CA SER A 85 16.39 -26.12 -28.47
C SER A 85 16.40 -26.95 -29.74
N ALA A 86 16.17 -28.25 -29.57
CA ALA A 86 15.99 -29.22 -30.67
C ALA A 86 14.52 -29.28 -31.13
N ASN A 87 14.16 -30.39 -31.80
CA ASN A 87 12.79 -30.60 -32.28
C ASN A 87 11.78 -30.92 -31.18
N GLU A 88 12.25 -31.40 -30.01
CA GLU A 88 11.40 -31.74 -28.88
C GLU A 88 11.88 -31.08 -27.58
N PHE A 89 10.95 -30.91 -26.63
CA PHE A 89 11.27 -30.38 -25.32
C PHE A 89 12.13 -31.38 -24.53
N ASN A 90 13.32 -30.94 -24.15
CA ASN A 90 14.24 -31.75 -23.34
C ASN A 90 14.36 -31.18 -21.92
N SER A 91 13.71 -31.81 -20.96
CA SER A 91 13.71 -31.37 -19.55
C SER A 91 15.10 -31.32 -18.90
N LYS A 92 16.13 -31.97 -19.47
CA LYS A 92 17.50 -31.93 -18.94
C LYS A 92 18.12 -30.54 -18.95
N ASN A 93 17.74 -29.69 -19.92
CA ASN A 93 18.20 -28.31 -20.07
C ASN A 93 17.46 -27.33 -19.18
N TRP A 94 16.37 -27.77 -18.56
CA TRP A 94 15.48 -26.95 -17.76
C TRP A 94 15.45 -27.42 -16.32
N LYS A 95 15.13 -26.50 -15.40
CA LYS A 95 14.69 -26.82 -14.04
C LYS A 95 13.30 -26.25 -13.81
N LYS A 96 12.50 -26.94 -13.03
CA LYS A 96 11.21 -26.40 -12.59
C LYS A 96 11.46 -25.17 -11.73
N TYR A 97 10.55 -24.18 -11.82
CA TYR A 97 10.62 -23.04 -10.94
C TYR A 97 10.33 -23.47 -9.50
N GLU A 98 11.24 -23.14 -8.57
CA GLU A 98 11.24 -23.71 -7.22
C GLU A 98 10.42 -22.91 -6.21
N LYS A 99 10.10 -21.64 -6.52
CA LYS A 99 9.43 -20.75 -5.56
C LYS A 99 7.94 -21.09 -5.37
N HIS A 100 7.26 -21.52 -6.44
CA HIS A 100 5.85 -21.91 -6.44
C HIS A 100 5.48 -22.65 -7.74
N ASN A 101 4.32 -23.31 -7.74
CA ASN A 101 3.82 -24.07 -8.89
C ASN A 101 2.82 -23.31 -9.76
N TYR A 102 2.60 -22.01 -9.52
CA TYR A 102 1.66 -21.23 -10.30
C TYR A 102 2.24 -20.93 -11.69
N ALA A 103 1.58 -21.39 -12.75
CA ALA A 103 2.07 -21.32 -14.13
C ALA A 103 1.00 -20.83 -15.14
N LYS A 104 0.11 -19.94 -14.69
CA LYS A 104 -0.92 -19.39 -15.56
C LYS A 104 -0.48 -18.04 -16.13
N PHE A 105 -0.70 -17.85 -17.43
CA PHE A 105 -0.47 -16.58 -18.11
C PHE A 105 -1.79 -15.90 -18.46
N ASN A 106 -1.89 -14.62 -18.16
CA ASN A 106 -2.97 -13.74 -18.59
C ASN A 106 -2.41 -12.34 -18.80
N VAL A 107 -2.51 -11.83 -19.99
CA VAL A 107 -1.94 -10.52 -20.39
C VAL A 107 -2.41 -9.40 -19.47
N PHE A 108 -3.72 -9.33 -19.17
CA PHE A 108 -4.28 -8.30 -18.31
C PHE A 108 -3.70 -8.38 -16.89
N HIS A 109 -3.67 -9.56 -16.28
CA HIS A 109 -3.12 -9.76 -14.93
C HIS A 109 -1.63 -9.43 -14.88
N THR A 110 -0.87 -9.87 -15.88
CA THR A 110 0.56 -9.61 -16.00
C THR A 110 0.86 -8.13 -16.07
N TRP A 111 0.16 -7.39 -16.92
CA TRP A 111 0.37 -5.96 -17.08
C TRP A 111 -0.15 -5.14 -15.89
N ALA A 112 -1.26 -5.53 -15.28
CA ALA A 112 -1.78 -4.88 -14.08
C ALA A 112 -0.76 -4.95 -12.93
N GLU A 113 -0.18 -6.13 -12.69
CA GLU A 113 0.85 -6.31 -11.67
C GLU A 113 2.14 -5.56 -12.03
N TYR A 114 2.59 -5.63 -13.27
CA TYR A 114 3.80 -4.93 -13.72
C TYR A 114 3.67 -3.40 -13.56
N ILE A 115 2.55 -2.81 -13.94
CA ILE A 115 2.29 -1.37 -13.77
C ILE A 115 2.35 -0.99 -12.29
N ASN A 116 1.81 -1.81 -11.39
CA ASN A 116 1.93 -1.59 -9.96
C ASN A 116 3.41 -1.57 -9.52
N ARG A 117 4.23 -2.52 -9.99
CA ARG A 117 5.68 -2.55 -9.72
C ARG A 117 6.38 -1.30 -10.28
N LEU A 118 6.02 -0.85 -11.48
CA LEU A 118 6.58 0.35 -12.11
C LEU A 118 6.26 1.62 -11.32
N ILE A 119 5.02 1.77 -10.84
CA ILE A 119 4.64 2.88 -9.95
C ILE A 119 5.47 2.83 -8.66
N GLY A 120 5.69 1.63 -8.11
CA GLY A 120 6.55 1.41 -6.95
C GLY A 120 8.01 1.86 -7.19
N ALA A 121 8.59 1.47 -8.32
CA ALA A 121 9.95 1.87 -8.70
C ALA A 121 10.06 3.40 -8.87
N LEU A 122 9.08 4.03 -9.50
CA LEU A 122 9.02 5.48 -9.67
C LEU A 122 8.87 6.21 -8.32
N THR A 123 8.06 5.66 -7.41
CA THR A 123 7.92 6.18 -6.04
C THR A 123 9.26 6.10 -5.30
N GLY A 124 9.97 4.96 -5.41
CA GLY A 124 11.30 4.77 -4.84
C GLY A 124 12.32 5.77 -5.39
N LEU A 125 12.25 6.11 -6.67
CA LEU A 125 13.10 7.14 -7.29
C LEU A 125 12.84 8.52 -6.67
N PHE A 126 11.57 8.92 -6.46
CA PHE A 126 11.25 10.19 -5.79
C PHE A 126 11.77 10.22 -4.35
N VAL A 127 11.66 9.11 -3.62
CA VAL A 127 12.20 8.97 -2.25
C VAL A 127 13.73 9.05 -2.26
N LEU A 128 14.39 8.43 -3.21
CA LEU A 128 15.84 8.54 -3.36
C LEU A 128 16.26 9.98 -3.68
N CYS A 129 15.59 10.65 -4.60
CA CYS A 129 15.82 12.07 -4.89
C CYS A 129 15.62 12.96 -3.67
N LEU A 130 14.57 12.68 -2.85
CA LEU A 130 14.31 13.38 -1.60
C LEU A 130 15.48 13.22 -0.62
N PHE A 131 15.99 12.01 -0.46
CA PHE A 131 17.15 11.71 0.38
C PHE A 131 18.40 12.43 -0.12
N LEU A 132 18.72 12.36 -1.43
CA LEU A 132 19.86 13.05 -2.01
C LEU A 132 19.81 14.57 -1.78
N VAL A 133 18.63 15.19 -1.94
CA VAL A 133 18.44 16.62 -1.63
C VAL A 133 18.68 16.91 -0.14
N SER A 134 18.34 15.99 0.75
CA SER A 134 18.59 16.16 2.20
C SER A 134 20.09 16.17 2.52
N ILE A 135 20.91 15.36 1.83
CA ILE A 135 22.38 15.32 2.01
C ILE A 135 23.01 16.69 1.69
N PHE A 136 22.59 17.34 0.61
CA PHE A 136 23.15 18.65 0.22
C PHE A 136 22.74 19.81 1.14
N ASN A 137 21.84 19.57 2.10
CA ASN A 137 21.39 20.57 3.09
C ASN A 137 22.08 20.42 4.44
N ILE A 138 23.00 19.45 4.59
CA ILE A 138 23.64 19.14 5.88
C ILE A 138 24.66 20.21 6.26
N LYS A 139 24.33 21.05 7.25
CA LYS A 139 25.32 21.71 8.11
C LYS A 139 25.62 20.90 9.38
N ASN A 140 24.65 20.07 9.83
CA ASN A 140 24.69 19.07 10.89
C ASN A 140 23.72 17.95 10.52
N ILE A 141 23.75 16.78 11.20
CA ILE A 141 22.78 15.69 10.99
C ILE A 141 21.38 16.26 11.28
N SER A 142 20.68 16.63 10.21
CA SER A 142 19.37 17.26 10.30
C SER A 142 18.26 16.18 10.43
N ARG A 143 17.13 16.55 10.99
CA ARG A 143 15.96 15.67 11.06
C ARG A 143 15.49 15.23 9.66
N GLU A 144 15.60 16.13 8.67
CA GLU A 144 15.29 15.82 7.28
C GLU A 144 16.18 14.70 6.73
N PHE A 145 17.49 14.74 7.01
CA PHE A 145 18.41 13.68 6.61
C PHE A 145 18.05 12.34 7.27
N LEU A 146 17.89 12.33 8.60
CA LEU A 146 17.61 11.09 9.34
C LEU A 146 16.31 10.44 8.87
N PHE A 147 15.21 11.20 8.79
CA PHE A 147 13.92 10.65 8.37
C PHE A 147 13.90 10.25 6.88
N SER A 148 14.59 10.97 6.00
CA SER A 148 14.69 10.57 4.59
C SER A 148 15.55 9.32 4.41
N LEU A 149 16.59 9.11 5.22
CA LEU A 149 17.38 7.87 5.24
C LEU A 149 16.52 6.68 5.69
N ILE A 150 15.79 6.83 6.81
CA ILE A 150 14.86 5.79 7.30
C ILE A 150 13.82 5.47 6.21
N LEU A 151 13.32 6.48 5.52
CA LEU A 151 12.35 6.31 4.44
C LEU A 151 12.92 5.47 3.28
N VAL A 152 14.18 5.72 2.85
CA VAL A 152 14.85 4.91 1.83
C VAL A 152 14.96 3.45 2.29
N ILE A 153 15.40 3.22 3.53
CA ILE A 153 15.49 1.86 4.09
C ILE A 153 14.13 1.16 4.08
N LEU A 154 13.06 1.86 4.50
CA LEU A 154 11.71 1.30 4.49
C LEU A 154 11.20 1.01 3.08
N PHE A 155 11.57 1.81 2.07
CA PHE A 155 11.22 1.51 0.68
C PHE A 155 11.95 0.27 0.16
N VAL A 156 13.21 0.04 0.53
CA VAL A 156 13.94 -1.20 0.19
C VAL A 156 13.27 -2.40 0.86
N VAL A 157 12.94 -2.29 2.16
CA VAL A 157 12.20 -3.33 2.89
C VAL A 157 10.84 -3.59 2.26
N GLN A 158 10.11 -2.55 1.87
CA GLN A 158 8.80 -2.65 1.23
C GLN A 158 8.88 -3.37 -0.13
N ALA A 159 9.91 -3.08 -0.94
CA ALA A 159 10.13 -3.76 -2.21
C ALA A 159 10.47 -5.26 -1.99
N TRP A 160 11.30 -5.57 -1.00
CA TRP A 160 11.63 -6.94 -0.63
C TRP A 160 10.39 -7.71 -0.15
N ILE A 161 9.59 -7.14 0.78
CA ILE A 161 8.34 -7.77 1.24
C ILE A 161 7.39 -7.97 0.05
N GLY A 162 7.31 -7.02 -0.89
CA GLY A 162 6.52 -7.17 -2.12
C GLY A 162 6.93 -8.37 -2.95
N GLY A 163 8.24 -8.63 -3.11
CA GLY A 163 8.77 -9.86 -3.72
C GLY A 163 8.38 -11.12 -2.95
N GLU A 164 8.49 -11.07 -1.61
CA GLU A 164 8.10 -12.18 -0.74
C GLU A 164 6.59 -12.50 -0.78
N VAL A 165 5.73 -11.51 -1.00
CA VAL A 165 4.29 -11.72 -1.22
C VAL A 165 4.05 -12.55 -2.47
N VAL A 166 4.75 -12.27 -3.60
CA VAL A 166 4.67 -13.04 -4.83
C VAL A 166 5.20 -14.47 -4.62
N PHE A 167 6.41 -14.63 -4.05
CA PHE A 167 7.03 -15.93 -3.84
C PHE A 167 6.25 -16.85 -2.89
N SER A 168 5.44 -16.29 -2.01
CA SER A 168 4.58 -17.03 -1.09
C SER A 168 3.14 -17.24 -1.59
N VAL A 169 2.89 -16.96 -2.87
CA VAL A 169 1.54 -17.06 -3.48
C VAL A 169 0.52 -16.27 -2.68
N LEU A 170 0.81 -14.97 -2.48
CA LEU A 170 -0.06 -14.01 -1.81
C LEU A 170 -0.38 -14.36 -0.34
N ASN A 171 0.59 -14.86 0.42
CA ASN A 171 0.38 -15.18 1.83
C ASN A 171 -0.22 -13.99 2.59
N PRO A 172 -1.38 -14.15 3.27
CA PRO A 172 -2.12 -13.05 3.89
C PRO A 172 -1.35 -12.31 4.97
N PHE A 173 -0.54 -13.03 5.77
CA PHE A 173 0.30 -12.43 6.80
C PHE A 173 1.35 -11.47 6.21
N LYS A 174 2.00 -11.88 5.11
CA LYS A 174 2.96 -11.03 4.40
C LYS A 174 2.29 -9.79 3.80
N ILE A 175 1.09 -9.94 3.25
CA ILE A 175 0.29 -8.80 2.74
C ILE A 175 -0.05 -7.84 3.88
N THR A 176 -0.43 -8.34 5.05
CA THR A 176 -0.73 -7.52 6.22
C THR A 176 0.50 -6.71 6.66
N ILE A 177 1.67 -7.34 6.78
CA ILE A 177 2.93 -6.64 7.11
C ILE A 177 3.25 -5.57 6.06
N HIS A 178 3.17 -5.93 4.76
CA HIS A 178 3.40 -5.00 3.65
C HIS A 178 2.52 -3.75 3.77
N MET A 179 1.26 -3.92 4.12
CA MET A 179 0.30 -2.82 4.31
C MET A 179 0.66 -1.94 5.52
N PHE A 180 1.07 -2.52 6.66
CA PHE A 180 1.48 -1.74 7.84
C PHE A 180 2.76 -0.95 7.60
N VAL A 181 3.75 -1.52 6.87
CA VAL A 181 4.96 -0.78 6.47
C VAL A 181 4.60 0.38 5.55
N ALA A 182 3.63 0.22 4.64
CA ALA A 182 3.13 1.32 3.81
C ALA A 182 2.50 2.44 4.64
N LEU A 183 1.76 2.14 5.71
CA LEU A 183 1.24 3.16 6.64
C LEU A 183 2.37 3.91 7.34
N ILE A 184 3.44 3.23 7.78
CA ILE A 184 4.60 3.87 8.39
C ILE A 184 5.29 4.82 7.39
N ILE A 185 5.42 4.42 6.12
CA ILE A 185 5.95 5.26 5.05
C ILE A 185 5.11 6.52 4.88
N VAL A 186 3.78 6.41 4.85
CA VAL A 186 2.87 7.57 4.80
C VAL A 186 3.10 8.50 6.00
N CYS A 187 3.21 7.96 7.22
CA CYS A 187 3.49 8.74 8.42
C CYS A 187 4.81 9.51 8.32
N LEU A 188 5.89 8.86 7.87
CA LEU A 188 7.19 9.51 7.73
C LEU A 188 7.19 10.61 6.67
N LEU A 189 6.51 10.39 5.54
CA LEU A 189 6.35 11.42 4.51
C LEU A 189 5.56 12.62 5.04
N LEU A 190 4.51 12.40 5.82
CA LEU A 190 3.76 13.47 6.48
C LEU A 190 4.62 14.23 7.51
N VAL A 191 5.47 13.53 8.27
CA VAL A 191 6.46 14.17 9.17
C VAL A 191 7.39 15.08 8.36
N LEU A 192 8.00 14.58 7.28
CA LEU A 192 8.92 15.35 6.43
C LEU A 192 8.25 16.58 5.80
N ILE A 193 7.00 16.45 5.37
CA ILE A 193 6.22 17.58 4.85
C ILE A 193 5.97 18.64 5.92
N ASN A 194 5.70 18.22 7.17
CA ASN A 194 5.36 19.12 8.26
C ASN A 194 6.58 19.73 8.98
N LEU A 195 7.79 19.15 8.86
CA LEU A 195 9.02 19.71 9.44
C LEU A 195 9.30 21.15 8.98
N ASN A 196 8.91 21.49 7.76
CA ASN A 196 9.15 22.81 7.15
C ASN A 196 7.90 23.72 7.11
N ASN A 197 6.76 23.28 7.66
CA ASN A 197 5.52 24.02 7.67
C ASN A 197 5.22 24.63 9.04
N SER A 198 5.88 25.73 9.39
CA SER A 198 5.61 26.52 10.61
C SER A 198 4.33 27.37 10.48
N LYS A 199 3.19 26.79 10.13
CA LYS A 199 1.92 27.52 10.22
C LYS A 199 1.40 27.46 11.66
N ASN A 200 1.69 28.50 12.41
CA ASN A 200 1.31 28.68 13.80
C ASN A 200 -0.21 28.73 14.00
N PHE A 201 -0.77 27.75 14.67
CA PHE A 201 -2.06 27.86 15.34
C PHE A 201 -1.84 28.36 16.79
N LYS A 202 -1.38 29.59 16.96
CA LYS A 202 -0.95 30.15 18.25
C LYS A 202 -2.01 30.21 19.38
N SER A 203 -3.28 29.92 19.09
CA SER A 203 -4.38 30.16 20.03
C SER A 203 -4.91 28.92 20.78
N LEU A 204 -4.31 27.73 20.60
CA LEU A 204 -4.91 26.47 21.08
C LEU A 204 -4.26 25.87 22.33
N ILE A 205 -3.57 26.69 23.13
CA ILE A 205 -2.79 26.22 24.30
C ILE A 205 -3.65 25.52 25.36
N PHE A 206 -4.90 25.86 25.50
CA PHE A 206 -5.75 25.48 26.63
C PHE A 206 -6.19 24.00 26.68
N GLN A 207 -6.13 23.23 25.58
CA GLN A 207 -6.71 21.87 25.52
C GLN A 207 -5.79 20.78 24.95
N LYS A 208 -4.48 20.98 24.95
CA LYS A 208 -3.49 20.06 24.35
C LYS A 208 -3.58 18.62 24.89
N LYS A 209 -3.70 18.44 26.20
CA LYS A 209 -3.78 17.10 26.81
C LYS A 209 -5.00 16.32 26.31
N LYS A 210 -6.18 16.98 26.30
CA LYS A 210 -7.44 16.38 25.82
C LYS A 210 -7.37 16.03 24.33
N PHE A 211 -6.85 16.95 23.51
CA PHE A 211 -6.63 16.69 22.09
C PHE A 211 -5.71 15.51 21.85
N ASN A 212 -4.51 15.49 22.50
CA ASN A 212 -3.55 14.40 22.32
C ASN A 212 -4.11 13.06 22.76
N PHE A 213 -4.86 13.00 23.86
CA PHE A 213 -5.54 11.80 24.31
C PHE A 213 -6.54 11.32 23.23
N LEU A 214 -7.42 12.22 22.75
CA LEU A 214 -8.45 11.89 21.80
C LEU A 214 -7.89 11.44 20.45
N ILE A 215 -6.90 12.17 19.90
CA ILE A 215 -6.29 11.80 18.62
C ILE A 215 -5.49 10.51 18.73
N SER A 216 -4.85 10.22 19.87
CA SER A 216 -4.18 8.94 20.10
C SER A 216 -5.18 7.79 20.15
N LEU A 217 -6.33 7.97 20.82
CA LEU A 217 -7.40 6.98 20.86
C LEU A 217 -7.93 6.69 19.45
N VAL A 218 -8.15 7.74 18.64
CA VAL A 218 -8.61 7.64 17.25
C VAL A 218 -7.59 6.89 16.39
N LEU A 219 -6.31 7.23 16.48
CA LEU A 219 -5.24 6.57 15.71
C LEU A 219 -5.09 5.09 16.08
N ILE A 220 -5.09 4.77 17.38
CA ILE A 220 -4.97 3.38 17.85
C ILE A 220 -6.19 2.56 17.41
N SER A 221 -7.39 3.10 17.60
CA SER A 221 -8.62 2.41 17.15
C SER A 221 -8.65 2.20 15.63
N SER A 222 -8.14 3.15 14.84
CA SER A 222 -8.02 3.01 13.39
C SER A 222 -7.00 1.94 12.99
N LEU A 223 -5.85 1.82 13.69
CA LEU A 223 -4.88 0.74 13.44
C LEU A 223 -5.46 -0.63 13.76
N ILE A 224 -6.17 -0.76 14.88
CA ILE A 224 -6.86 -2.00 15.26
C ILE A 224 -7.92 -2.36 14.20
N GLN A 225 -8.70 -1.39 13.74
CA GLN A 225 -9.71 -1.55 12.70
C GLN A 225 -9.10 -2.02 11.38
N ILE A 226 -7.97 -1.43 10.97
CA ILE A 226 -7.23 -1.84 9.78
C ILE A 226 -6.74 -3.29 9.91
N TYR A 227 -6.19 -3.67 11.07
CA TYR A 227 -5.77 -5.05 11.32
C TYR A 227 -6.93 -6.04 11.17
N PHE A 228 -8.07 -5.79 11.83
CA PHE A 228 -9.24 -6.65 11.68
C PHE A 228 -9.80 -6.64 10.26
N GLY A 229 -9.69 -5.52 9.53
CA GLY A 229 -10.02 -5.46 8.11
C GLY A 229 -9.18 -6.40 7.25
N THR A 230 -7.87 -6.56 7.57
CA THR A 230 -7.04 -7.56 6.86
C THR A 230 -7.46 -8.99 7.18
N GLN A 231 -7.90 -9.26 8.42
CA GLN A 231 -8.38 -10.58 8.82
C GLN A 231 -9.71 -10.96 8.15
N VAL A 232 -10.62 -9.98 7.99
CA VAL A 232 -11.84 -10.15 7.19
C VAL A 232 -11.50 -10.46 5.74
N ARG A 233 -10.55 -9.71 5.17
CA ARG A 233 -10.13 -9.93 3.78
C ARG A 233 -9.48 -11.30 3.56
N GLU A 234 -8.63 -11.75 4.49
CA GLU A 234 -8.05 -13.10 4.48
C GLU A 234 -9.14 -14.16 4.46
N PHE A 235 -10.14 -13.99 5.30
CA PHE A 235 -11.28 -14.90 5.38
C PHE A 235 -12.06 -14.96 4.05
N ILE A 236 -12.37 -13.79 3.45
CA ILE A 236 -13.09 -13.71 2.17
C ILE A 236 -12.27 -14.34 1.03
N ASP A 237 -10.95 -14.11 0.96
CA ASP A 237 -10.09 -14.73 -0.04
C ASP A 237 -10.09 -16.27 0.06
N GLY A 238 -10.22 -16.81 1.27
CA GLY A 238 -10.37 -18.25 1.50
C GLY A 238 -11.69 -18.83 0.97
N LEU A 239 -12.77 -18.03 0.97
CA LEU A 239 -14.10 -18.45 0.50
C LEU A 239 -14.26 -18.40 -1.03
N GLU A 240 -13.44 -17.63 -1.76
CA GLU A 240 -13.53 -17.57 -3.22
C GLU A 240 -13.33 -18.92 -3.91
N PHE A 241 -12.74 -19.91 -3.20
CA PHE A 241 -12.62 -21.28 -3.66
C PHE A 241 -13.90 -22.11 -3.55
N ASP A 242 -14.84 -21.72 -2.68
CA ASP A 242 -16.13 -22.43 -2.53
C ASP A 242 -17.31 -21.45 -2.38
N LYS A 243 -17.87 -21.06 -3.53
CA LYS A 243 -18.98 -20.10 -3.60
C LYS A 243 -20.28 -20.58 -2.93
N SER A 244 -20.43 -21.87 -2.64
CA SER A 244 -21.60 -22.42 -1.98
C SER A 244 -21.70 -22.07 -0.49
N MET A 245 -20.58 -21.71 0.12
CA MET A 245 -20.46 -21.39 1.56
C MET A 245 -20.77 -19.94 1.92
N TRP A 246 -20.88 -19.02 0.92
CA TRP A 246 -21.05 -17.58 1.14
C TRP A 246 -22.24 -17.19 2.02
N VAL A 247 -23.37 -17.89 1.88
CA VAL A 247 -24.63 -17.54 2.57
C VAL A 247 -24.58 -17.93 4.05
N LEU A 248 -23.86 -19.01 4.40
CA LEU A 248 -23.79 -19.53 5.76
C LEU A 248 -22.69 -18.87 6.61
N GLU A 249 -21.68 -18.27 5.98
CA GLU A 249 -20.47 -17.77 6.65
C GLU A 249 -20.40 -16.24 6.80
N ILE A 250 -21.38 -15.47 6.31
CA ILE A 250 -21.52 -14.02 6.62
C ILE A 250 -21.62 -13.78 8.14
N GLN A 251 -21.98 -14.79 8.92
CA GLN A 251 -22.00 -14.78 10.39
C GLN A 251 -20.64 -15.08 11.03
N ASN A 252 -19.52 -14.95 10.31
CA ASN A 252 -18.20 -15.19 10.87
C ASN A 252 -17.83 -14.12 11.92
N SER A 253 -17.26 -14.57 13.03
CA SER A 253 -16.84 -13.70 14.15
C SER A 253 -15.90 -12.58 13.71
N LYS A 254 -15.05 -12.78 12.70
CA LYS A 254 -14.12 -11.76 12.17
C LYS A 254 -14.88 -10.57 11.57
N ILE A 255 -15.95 -10.82 10.82
CA ILE A 255 -16.79 -9.77 10.22
C ILE A 255 -17.51 -8.98 11.32
N TYR A 256 -18.11 -9.67 12.30
CA TYR A 256 -18.80 -9.02 13.41
C TYR A 256 -17.85 -8.15 14.26
N ILE A 257 -16.67 -8.66 14.60
CA ILE A 257 -15.69 -7.89 15.36
C ILE A 257 -15.29 -6.63 14.57
N HIS A 258 -15.04 -6.75 13.26
CA HIS A 258 -14.71 -5.62 12.41
C HIS A 258 -15.85 -4.58 12.36
N GLN A 259 -17.12 -5.01 12.31
CA GLN A 259 -18.29 -4.12 12.33
C GLN A 259 -18.46 -3.41 13.67
N ILE A 260 -18.31 -4.12 14.79
CA ILE A 260 -18.39 -3.54 16.14
C ILE A 260 -17.29 -2.50 16.32
N LEU A 261 -16.06 -2.83 15.93
CA LEU A 261 -14.93 -1.89 16.00
C LEU A 261 -15.16 -0.67 15.09
N ALA A 262 -15.74 -0.85 13.89
CA ALA A 262 -16.08 0.24 12.99
C ALA A 262 -17.04 1.24 13.63
N PHE A 263 -18.02 0.76 14.41
CA PHE A 263 -18.94 1.61 15.16
C PHE A 263 -18.19 2.50 16.19
N PHE A 264 -17.24 1.94 16.94
CA PHE A 264 -16.43 2.72 17.87
C PHE A 264 -15.50 3.70 17.16
N VAL A 265 -14.87 3.28 16.05
CA VAL A 265 -14.04 4.16 15.20
C VAL A 265 -14.88 5.32 14.68
N PHE A 266 -16.12 5.07 14.24
CA PHE A 266 -17.05 6.13 13.83
C PHE A 266 -17.31 7.13 14.97
N ILE A 267 -17.71 6.64 16.16
CA ILE A 267 -18.01 7.51 17.32
C ILE A 267 -16.81 8.36 17.70
N PHE A 268 -15.63 7.76 17.80
CA PHE A 268 -14.41 8.47 18.22
C PHE A 268 -14.01 9.55 17.21
N ASN A 269 -14.12 9.25 15.92
CA ASN A 269 -13.83 10.22 14.85
C ASN A 269 -14.86 11.34 14.80
N MET A 270 -16.16 11.04 14.97
CA MET A 270 -17.21 12.07 15.03
C MET A 270 -16.99 12.99 16.22
N TYR A 271 -16.68 12.43 17.38
CA TYR A 271 -16.36 13.23 18.56
C TYR A 271 -15.10 14.09 18.34
N LEU A 272 -14.06 13.57 17.69
CA LEU A 272 -12.87 14.33 17.29
C LEU A 272 -13.23 15.49 16.36
N CYS A 273 -14.04 15.22 15.33
CA CYS A 273 -14.48 16.25 14.36
C CYS A 273 -15.27 17.36 15.05
N ILE A 274 -16.23 17.02 15.91
CA ILE A 274 -17.01 17.99 16.67
C ILE A 274 -16.11 18.81 17.60
N TYR A 275 -15.25 18.15 18.36
CA TYR A 275 -14.34 18.77 19.32
C TYR A 275 -13.38 19.77 18.63
N VAL A 276 -12.72 19.34 17.54
CA VAL A 276 -11.80 20.22 16.79
C VAL A 276 -12.57 21.35 16.10
N SER A 277 -13.72 21.07 15.49
CA SER A 277 -14.55 22.09 14.87
C SER A 277 -15.01 23.17 15.86
N ALA A 278 -15.38 22.77 17.08
CA ALA A 278 -15.77 23.71 18.14
C ALA A 278 -14.62 24.66 18.54
N ILE A 279 -13.37 24.11 18.61
CA ILE A 279 -12.18 24.93 18.91
C ILE A 279 -11.90 25.92 17.78
N PHE A 280 -12.04 25.51 16.52
CA PHE A 280 -11.74 26.33 15.35
C PHE A 280 -12.89 27.23 14.88
N SER A 281 -14.11 27.03 15.37
CA SER A 281 -15.28 27.87 15.02
C SER A 281 -15.04 29.35 15.36
N SER A 282 -14.37 29.63 16.47
CA SER A 282 -13.96 30.98 16.86
C SER A 282 -12.98 31.64 15.88
N LEU A 283 -12.23 30.84 15.11
CA LEU A 283 -11.21 31.26 14.15
C LEU A 283 -11.74 31.32 12.70
N ARG A 284 -13.01 30.98 12.47
CA ARG A 284 -13.66 30.89 11.13
C ARG A 284 -12.89 30.03 10.09
N LYS A 285 -12.06 29.08 10.51
CA LYS A 285 -11.25 28.22 9.61
C LYS A 285 -11.16 26.82 10.18
N ILE A 286 -12.06 25.93 9.76
CA ILE A 286 -11.97 24.50 10.07
C ILE A 286 -10.78 23.90 9.31
N PRO A 287 -9.90 23.11 9.97
CA PRO A 287 -8.82 22.40 9.30
C PRO A 287 -9.34 21.48 8.20
N PHE A 288 -8.66 21.46 7.04
CA PHE A 288 -9.04 20.61 5.90
C PHE A 288 -9.04 19.11 6.28
N GLU A 289 -8.19 18.71 7.21
CA GLU A 289 -8.13 17.35 7.74
C GLU A 289 -9.46 16.89 8.35
N ILE A 290 -10.21 17.78 8.99
CA ILE A 290 -11.53 17.45 9.54
C ILE A 290 -12.52 17.10 8.43
N LEU A 291 -12.51 17.86 7.34
CA LEU A 291 -13.34 17.54 6.17
C LEU A 291 -12.92 16.20 5.55
N MET A 292 -11.61 15.95 5.42
CA MET A 292 -11.09 14.67 4.93
C MET A 292 -11.51 13.50 5.83
N ILE A 293 -11.37 13.62 7.16
CA ILE A 293 -11.77 12.58 8.12
C ILE A 293 -13.27 12.29 7.97
N PHE A 294 -14.10 13.33 7.95
CA PHE A 294 -15.56 13.16 7.83
C PHE A 294 -15.94 12.48 6.50
N SER A 295 -15.43 12.98 5.37
CA SER A 295 -15.74 12.41 4.04
C SER A 295 -15.23 10.99 3.88
N THR A 296 -14.04 10.66 4.37
CA THR A 296 -13.49 9.29 4.27
C THR A 296 -14.26 8.31 5.13
N ILE A 297 -14.76 8.71 6.31
CA ILE A 297 -15.62 7.86 7.13
C ILE A 297 -16.94 7.56 6.42
N LEU A 298 -17.56 8.54 5.77
CA LEU A 298 -18.77 8.29 4.98
C LEU A 298 -18.50 7.30 3.85
N ILE A 299 -17.37 7.45 3.15
CA ILE A 299 -16.96 6.52 2.09
C ILE A 299 -16.73 5.11 2.66
N LEU A 300 -16.10 4.98 3.83
CA LEU A 300 -15.88 3.69 4.50
C LEU A 300 -17.18 3.01 4.90
N ILE A 301 -18.17 3.75 5.42
CA ILE A 301 -19.49 3.22 5.77
C ILE A 301 -20.23 2.75 4.51
N ILE A 302 -20.29 3.60 3.48
CA ILE A 302 -20.97 3.27 2.21
C ILE A 302 -20.32 2.06 1.55
N SER A 303 -18.99 2.03 1.43
CA SER A 303 -18.28 0.91 0.80
C SER A 303 -18.41 -0.37 1.64
N GLY A 304 -18.39 -0.28 2.99
CA GLY A 304 -18.64 -1.41 3.88
C GLY A 304 -20.06 -1.98 3.73
N PHE A 305 -21.06 -1.10 3.64
CA PHE A 305 -22.45 -1.49 3.36
C PHE A 305 -22.59 -2.19 2.00
N LEU A 306 -21.95 -1.67 0.95
CA LEU A 306 -21.94 -2.28 -0.37
C LEU A 306 -21.28 -3.66 -0.35
N MET A 307 -20.18 -3.84 0.38
CA MET A 307 -19.51 -5.13 0.48
C MET A 307 -20.43 -6.20 1.08
N ILE A 308 -21.13 -5.91 2.16
CA ILE A 308 -21.98 -6.88 2.85
C ILE A 308 -23.21 -7.23 2.02
N ASN A 309 -23.86 -6.26 1.37
CA ASN A 309 -25.12 -6.46 0.68
C ASN A 309 -24.98 -6.94 -0.78
N PHE A 310 -23.79 -6.82 -1.38
CA PHE A 310 -23.55 -7.13 -2.81
C PHE A 310 -22.41 -8.14 -3.01
N ASN A 311 -22.20 -9.07 -2.07
CA ASN A 311 -21.22 -10.15 -2.18
C ASN A 311 -19.78 -9.64 -2.44
N PHE A 312 -19.35 -8.64 -1.67
CA PHE A 312 -17.99 -8.10 -1.66
C PHE A 312 -17.47 -7.67 -3.05
N PRO A 313 -18.15 -6.78 -3.77
CA PRO A 313 -17.71 -6.35 -5.09
C PRO A 313 -16.31 -5.71 -5.03
N GLY A 314 -15.44 -6.09 -5.97
CA GLY A 314 -14.02 -5.72 -5.96
C GLY A 314 -13.77 -4.21 -5.89
N PHE A 315 -14.58 -3.39 -6.61
CA PHE A 315 -14.45 -1.93 -6.56
C PHE A 315 -14.74 -1.36 -5.16
N ALA A 316 -15.72 -1.93 -4.42
CA ALA A 316 -16.02 -1.48 -3.06
C ALA A 316 -14.85 -1.80 -2.10
N GLN A 317 -14.20 -2.97 -2.27
CA GLN A 317 -13.02 -3.35 -1.52
C GLN A 317 -11.85 -2.39 -1.77
N LEU A 318 -11.62 -2.02 -3.03
CA LEU A 318 -10.58 -1.07 -3.42
C LEU A 318 -10.81 0.31 -2.78
N ILE A 319 -12.03 0.84 -2.91
CA ILE A 319 -12.42 2.13 -2.34
C ILE A 319 -12.29 2.11 -0.81
N HIS A 320 -12.74 1.04 -0.16
CA HIS A 320 -12.67 0.88 1.29
C HIS A 320 -11.23 0.87 1.80
N LEU A 321 -10.37 0.07 1.19
CA LEU A 321 -8.94 0.03 1.50
C LEU A 321 -8.29 1.40 1.35
N PHE A 322 -8.50 2.05 0.22
CA PHE A 322 -7.90 3.34 -0.09
C PHE A 322 -8.39 4.45 0.86
N ALA A 323 -9.69 4.49 1.16
CA ALA A 323 -10.27 5.41 2.13
C ALA A 323 -9.70 5.20 3.54
N ALA A 324 -9.44 3.95 3.96
CA ALA A 324 -8.81 3.66 5.25
C ALA A 324 -7.40 4.25 5.35
N PHE A 325 -6.60 4.17 4.28
CA PHE A 325 -5.27 4.81 4.22
C PHE A 325 -5.36 6.34 4.28
N ILE A 326 -6.31 6.94 3.56
CA ILE A 326 -6.54 8.40 3.60
C ILE A 326 -7.00 8.82 4.98
N LEU A 327 -7.93 8.10 5.61
CA LEU A 327 -8.42 8.39 6.96
C LEU A 327 -7.26 8.43 7.95
N PHE A 328 -6.46 7.37 7.99
CA PHE A 328 -5.32 7.29 8.90
C PHE A 328 -4.29 8.39 8.64
N GLY A 329 -3.97 8.67 7.38
CA GLY A 329 -3.07 9.77 7.01
C GLY A 329 -3.61 11.15 7.42
N ALA A 330 -4.91 11.41 7.27
CA ALA A 330 -5.54 12.66 7.69
C ALA A 330 -5.52 12.83 9.22
N GLN A 331 -5.81 11.77 9.98
CA GLN A 331 -5.73 11.76 11.44
C GLN A 331 -4.30 12.04 11.91
N PHE A 332 -3.31 11.36 11.32
CA PHE A 332 -1.91 11.56 11.66
C PHE A 332 -1.40 12.96 11.26
N ASN A 333 -1.81 13.47 10.11
CA ASN A 333 -1.47 14.85 9.70
C ASN A 333 -2.08 15.89 10.65
N LEU A 334 -3.31 15.67 11.12
CA LEU A 334 -3.95 16.52 12.12
C LEU A 334 -3.14 16.55 13.43
N LEU A 335 -2.68 15.39 13.92
CA LEU A 335 -1.79 15.27 15.09
C LEU A 335 -0.51 16.10 14.91
N LEU A 336 0.16 15.96 13.76
CA LEU A 336 1.42 16.68 13.48
C LEU A 336 1.22 18.19 13.44
N ARG A 337 0.19 18.65 12.75
CA ARG A 337 -0.10 20.08 12.61
C ARG A 337 -0.46 20.72 13.93
N PHE A 338 -1.21 20.01 14.78
CA PHE A 338 -1.59 20.51 16.09
C PHE A 338 -0.38 20.58 17.04
N ASN A 339 0.53 19.59 17.02
CA ASN A 339 1.71 19.56 17.88
C ASN A 339 2.82 20.50 17.40
N ASN A 340 3.06 20.67 16.09
CA ASN A 340 4.10 21.57 15.57
C ASN A 340 3.80 23.07 15.85
N SER A 341 2.57 23.40 16.18
CA SER A 341 2.19 24.76 16.60
C SER A 341 2.82 25.18 17.95
N TYR A 342 3.41 24.23 18.70
CA TYR A 342 3.98 24.46 20.02
C TYR A 342 5.51 24.48 20.08
N SER A 343 6.21 24.01 19.02
CA SER A 343 7.68 23.93 19.01
C SER A 343 8.36 25.24 18.62
N SER A 344 7.61 26.33 18.41
CA SER A 344 8.08 27.66 18.02
C SER A 344 7.96 28.71 19.14
N ILE A 345 7.86 28.27 20.39
CA ILE A 345 8.08 29.04 21.61
C ILE A 345 9.36 28.46 22.26
#